data_0ba629b25f40ea9adac30690e743edb5
#
_entry.id   0ba629b25f40ea9adac30690e743edb5
#
_cell.length_a   1.000
_cell.length_b   1.000
_cell.length_c   1.000
_cell.angle_alpha   90.00
_cell.angle_beta   90.00
_cell.angle_gamma   90.00
#
_symmetry.space_group_name_H-M   'P 1'
#
loop_
_entity.id
_entity.type
_entity.pdbx_description
1 polymer ?
#
loop_
_entity_poly.entity_id
_entity_poly.type
_entity_poly.pdbx_seq_one_letter_code
_entity_poly.pdbx_strand_id
1 'polypeptide(L)'
;MTHASSPLPTDYDLAIVGAGPVGLALAGWLARRSATQHASIALIDAREPSASANDPRAIAVSHGSRVLLDTLAWPADATPIEHIHVSQRGHFGRTLIERDEHDLAALGYVVRYGSLVQALAGAVRGSRVDWLTSTTARAPLQDADGVALTLDGPHGERVLRARIVVNAEGGLFHEQQADAGKHRRDYGQTAIVGTVTVSSPRPNVAWERFTYEGPLALLPLGGPRQADYALVWCCAPDEAARRAALPDDAFLRELGIAFGERMGSFVAIAGRASFPLGLNAAQTLVKGRIAIVGNAAQTLHPVAGQGLNLGLRDAHTLVDVLSTQGFDATALATFNARRALDRRLTIGATDTLARLFTIDAGPLPLLRGAALTALEFVPPLKKAIARQMMFGQRG
;
A
#
# COMPACT_ATOMS: atom_id res chain seq x y z
N MET A 1 38.03 26.08 -23.88
CA MET A 1 37.85 26.34 -22.43
C MET A 1 36.37 26.31 -22.16
N THR A 2 35.86 25.19 -21.70
CA THR A 2 34.47 25.01 -21.24
C THR A 2 34.34 25.71 -19.88
N HIS A 3 33.65 26.82 -19.81
CA HIS A 3 33.23 27.42 -18.55
C HIS A 3 32.40 26.38 -17.81
N ALA A 4 32.96 25.79 -16.77
CA ALA A 4 32.18 25.08 -15.78
C ALA A 4 31.29 26.15 -15.10
N SER A 5 30.00 26.19 -15.47
CA SER A 5 29.02 27.00 -14.76
C SER A 5 28.98 26.54 -13.31
N SER A 6 29.12 27.47 -12.38
CA SER A 6 28.94 27.17 -10.95
C SER A 6 27.59 26.48 -10.76
N PRO A 7 27.52 25.43 -9.91
CA PRO A 7 26.27 24.74 -9.65
C PRO A 7 25.21 25.73 -9.14
N LEU A 8 23.99 25.64 -9.67
CA LEU A 8 22.89 26.46 -9.19
C LEU A 8 22.56 26.06 -7.74
N PRO A 9 22.37 27.03 -6.82
CA PRO A 9 22.04 26.73 -5.43
C PRO A 9 20.75 25.92 -5.35
N THR A 10 20.71 24.94 -4.46
CA THR A 10 19.52 24.16 -4.14
C THR A 10 18.89 24.70 -2.87
N ASP A 11 17.56 24.80 -2.86
CA ASP A 11 16.78 25.24 -1.68
C ASP A 11 16.70 24.13 -0.64
N TYR A 12 16.65 22.87 -1.10
CA TYR A 12 16.48 21.69 -0.26
C TYR A 12 17.44 20.56 -0.63
N ASP A 13 17.83 19.76 0.35
CA ASP A 13 18.52 18.49 0.12
C ASP A 13 17.57 17.47 -0.52
N LEU A 14 16.28 17.49 -0.10
CA LEU A 14 15.25 16.56 -0.58
C LEU A 14 13.90 17.26 -0.73
N ALA A 15 13.23 17.05 -1.85
CA ALA A 15 11.80 17.32 -1.98
C ALA A 15 11.03 16.01 -2.12
N ILE A 16 10.00 15.83 -1.27
CA ILE A 16 9.07 14.69 -1.29
C ILE A 16 7.75 15.21 -1.86
N VAL A 17 7.27 14.61 -2.93
CA VAL A 17 5.99 14.96 -3.55
C VAL A 17 4.98 13.87 -3.20
N GLY A 18 3.94 14.24 -2.47
CA GLY A 18 2.89 13.35 -1.95
C GLY A 18 3.02 13.08 -0.45
N ALA A 19 2.04 13.57 0.33
CA ALA A 19 1.90 13.35 1.77
C ALA A 19 0.88 12.26 2.12
N GLY A 20 0.84 11.19 1.32
CA GLY A 20 0.19 9.93 1.70
C GLY A 20 1.01 9.18 2.76
N PRO A 21 0.54 8.01 3.25
CA PRO A 21 1.21 7.26 4.33
C PRO A 21 2.69 6.99 4.07
N VAL A 22 3.09 6.71 2.82
CA VAL A 22 4.49 6.43 2.45
C VAL A 22 5.34 7.68 2.48
N GLY A 23 4.87 8.82 1.92
CA GLY A 23 5.58 10.08 1.92
C GLY A 23 5.71 10.67 3.32
N LEU A 24 4.64 10.60 4.14
CA LEU A 24 4.66 11.02 5.54
C LEU A 24 5.64 10.17 6.37
N ALA A 25 5.63 8.85 6.18
CA ALA A 25 6.57 7.97 6.87
C ALA A 25 8.02 8.28 6.48
N LEU A 26 8.29 8.47 5.18
CA LEU A 26 9.62 8.87 4.69
C LEU A 26 10.09 10.18 5.35
N ALA A 27 9.27 11.22 5.30
CA ALA A 27 9.57 12.52 5.91
C ALA A 27 9.81 12.40 7.42
N GLY A 28 8.94 11.67 8.13
CA GLY A 28 9.03 11.47 9.57
C GLY A 28 10.29 10.71 10.00
N TRP A 29 10.67 9.65 9.27
CA TRP A 29 11.91 8.89 9.56
C TRP A 29 13.17 9.73 9.33
N LEU A 30 13.22 10.46 8.22
CA LEU A 30 14.37 11.35 7.92
C LEU A 30 14.52 12.46 8.97
N ALA A 31 13.42 13.05 9.41
CA ALA A 31 13.44 14.12 10.41
C ALA A 31 13.88 13.65 11.81
N ARG A 32 13.69 12.36 12.13
CA ARG A 32 14.03 11.80 13.45
C ARG A 32 15.39 11.12 13.51
N ARG A 33 15.94 10.72 12.36
CA ARG A 33 17.23 10.01 12.32
C ARG A 33 18.38 11.00 12.49
N SER A 34 19.30 10.73 13.42
CA SER A 34 20.42 11.62 13.74
C SER A 34 21.27 12.02 12.54
N ALA A 35 21.48 11.10 11.60
CA ALA A 35 22.26 11.34 10.38
C ALA A 35 21.57 12.27 9.37
N THR A 36 20.23 12.41 9.42
CA THR A 36 19.45 13.18 8.43
C THR A 36 18.58 14.27 9.05
N GLN A 37 18.51 14.37 10.36
CA GLN A 37 17.65 15.35 11.07
C GLN A 37 17.97 16.83 10.76
N HIS A 38 19.15 17.11 10.22
CA HIS A 38 19.58 18.46 9.84
C HIS A 38 19.42 18.74 8.34
N ALA A 39 19.01 17.74 7.56
CA ALA A 39 18.74 17.94 6.14
C ALA A 39 17.54 18.88 5.94
N SER A 40 17.64 19.73 4.93
CA SER A 40 16.54 20.58 4.49
C SER A 40 15.58 19.75 3.63
N ILE A 41 14.35 19.53 4.13
CA ILE A 41 13.36 18.65 3.48
C ILE A 41 12.08 19.44 3.22
N ALA A 42 11.64 19.48 1.96
CA ALA A 42 10.30 19.91 1.58
C ALA A 42 9.37 18.70 1.41
N LEU A 43 8.18 18.75 2.00
CA LEU A 43 7.07 17.80 1.76
C LEU A 43 5.94 18.55 1.07
N ILE A 44 5.55 18.13 -0.11
CA ILE A 44 4.61 18.85 -0.99
C ILE A 44 3.38 17.97 -1.21
N ASP A 45 2.18 18.50 -0.97
CA ASP A 45 0.91 17.81 -1.30
C ASP A 45 -0.17 18.82 -1.70
N ALA A 46 -0.96 18.45 -2.68
CA ALA A 46 -2.11 19.23 -3.13
C ALA A 46 -3.24 19.31 -2.10
N ARG A 47 -3.25 18.45 -1.09
CA ARG A 47 -4.30 18.35 -0.09
C ARG A 47 -3.78 18.57 1.32
N GLU A 48 -4.67 19.02 2.18
CA GLU A 48 -4.45 18.97 3.63
C GLU A 48 -4.64 17.54 4.15
N PRO A 49 -3.92 17.11 5.20
CA PRO A 49 -4.11 15.79 5.80
C PRO A 49 -5.54 15.51 6.25
N SER A 50 -6.27 16.56 6.70
CA SER A 50 -7.67 16.49 7.12
C SER A 50 -8.61 16.01 6.01
N ALA A 51 -8.27 16.23 4.75
CA ALA A 51 -9.06 15.78 3.60
C ALA A 51 -9.18 14.24 3.52
N SER A 52 -8.28 13.49 4.16
CA SER A 52 -8.32 12.03 4.22
C SER A 52 -9.17 11.46 5.36
N ALA A 53 -9.69 12.31 6.28
CA ALA A 53 -10.40 11.85 7.47
C ALA A 53 -11.64 10.98 7.16
N ASN A 54 -12.31 11.27 6.05
CA ASN A 54 -13.52 10.56 5.61
C ASN A 54 -13.23 9.51 4.51
N ASP A 55 -11.98 9.14 4.29
CA ASP A 55 -11.64 8.11 3.30
C ASP A 55 -12.17 6.74 3.78
N PRO A 56 -13.04 6.07 3.00
CA PRO A 56 -13.69 4.82 3.44
C PRO A 56 -12.75 3.63 3.46
N ARG A 57 -11.55 3.75 2.89
CA ARG A 57 -10.61 2.64 2.77
C ARG A 57 -10.05 2.23 4.12
N ALA A 58 -9.97 0.92 4.32
CA ALA A 58 -9.17 0.31 5.35
C ALA A 58 -8.02 -0.48 4.70
N ILE A 59 -6.90 -0.53 5.37
CA ILE A 59 -5.66 -1.10 4.83
C ILE A 59 -5.10 -2.10 5.81
N ALA A 60 -4.66 -3.24 5.30
CA ALA A 60 -3.90 -4.21 6.07
C ALA A 60 -2.42 -3.80 6.13
N VAL A 61 -1.94 -3.51 7.32
CA VAL A 61 -0.53 -3.23 7.62
C VAL A 61 0.09 -4.48 8.20
N SER A 62 1.09 -5.05 7.56
CA SER A 62 1.78 -6.26 8.03
C SER A 62 2.53 -6.00 9.35
N HIS A 63 2.81 -7.06 10.11
CA HIS A 63 3.58 -6.94 11.35
C HIS A 63 4.92 -6.21 11.14
N GLY A 64 5.67 -6.57 10.09
CA GLY A 64 6.94 -5.92 9.78
C GLY A 64 6.80 -4.42 9.49
N SER A 65 5.74 -4.02 8.78
CA SER A 65 5.46 -2.60 8.54
C SER A 65 5.03 -1.87 9.81
N ARG A 66 4.27 -2.52 10.70
CA ARG A 66 3.91 -1.99 12.02
C ARG A 66 5.17 -1.68 12.85
N VAL A 67 6.13 -2.61 12.89
CA VAL A 67 7.41 -2.43 13.60
C VAL A 67 8.19 -1.23 13.03
N LEU A 68 8.19 -1.03 11.71
CA LEU A 68 8.81 0.16 11.11
C LEU A 68 8.15 1.45 11.59
N LEU A 69 6.83 1.49 11.64
CA LEU A 69 6.05 2.65 12.02
C LEU A 69 6.07 2.95 13.53
N ASP A 70 6.52 2.02 14.39
CA ASP A 70 6.63 2.23 15.85
C ASP A 70 7.48 3.44 16.23
N THR A 71 8.49 3.75 15.41
CA THR A 71 9.38 4.89 15.64
C THR A 71 8.74 6.23 15.29
N LEU A 72 7.58 6.23 14.66
CA LEU A 72 6.85 7.44 14.24
C LEU A 72 5.59 7.66 15.06
N ALA A 73 4.49 7.09 14.60
CA ALA A 73 3.19 7.16 15.23
C ALA A 73 2.32 6.01 14.74
N TRP A 74 1.35 5.60 15.57
CA TRP A 74 0.43 4.53 15.27
C TRP A 74 -0.99 4.93 15.64
N PRO A 75 -2.01 4.68 14.77
CA PRO A 75 -3.40 5.01 15.09
C PRO A 75 -3.94 4.12 16.20
N ALA A 76 -4.69 4.73 17.14
CA ALA A 76 -5.24 4.03 18.29
C ALA A 76 -6.40 3.08 17.96
N ASP A 77 -7.05 3.28 16.79
CA ASP A 77 -8.17 2.48 16.29
C ASP A 77 -7.73 1.29 15.42
N ALA A 78 -6.44 0.96 15.42
CA ALA A 78 -5.92 -0.20 14.69
C ALA A 78 -6.43 -1.51 15.29
N THR A 79 -6.96 -2.38 14.45
CA THR A 79 -7.47 -3.71 14.86
C THR A 79 -6.45 -4.79 14.51
N PRO A 80 -6.01 -5.64 15.46
CA PRO A 80 -5.06 -6.71 15.18
C PRO A 80 -5.67 -7.81 14.29
N ILE A 81 -4.83 -8.41 13.45
CA ILE A 81 -5.11 -9.65 12.72
C ILE A 81 -4.35 -10.77 13.41
N GLU A 82 -5.05 -11.62 14.12
CA GLU A 82 -4.45 -12.76 14.83
C GLU A 82 -4.50 -14.05 14.00
N HIS A 83 -5.53 -14.14 13.14
CA HIS A 83 -5.75 -15.28 12.27
C HIS A 83 -6.06 -14.82 10.85
N ILE A 84 -5.52 -15.52 9.87
CA ILE A 84 -5.88 -15.32 8.45
C ILE A 84 -6.45 -16.62 7.93
N HIS A 85 -7.72 -16.59 7.53
CA HIS A 85 -8.41 -17.74 6.96
C HIS A 85 -8.47 -17.61 5.44
N VAL A 86 -7.74 -18.45 4.73
CA VAL A 86 -7.76 -18.52 3.26
C VAL A 86 -8.60 -19.71 2.82
N SER A 87 -9.55 -19.51 1.90
CA SER A 87 -10.41 -20.58 1.39
C SER A 87 -10.87 -20.30 -0.04
N GLN A 88 -11.34 -21.34 -0.71
CA GLN A 88 -11.96 -21.24 -2.03
C GLN A 88 -13.46 -21.58 -1.93
N ARG A 89 -14.32 -20.81 -2.63
CA ARG A 89 -15.76 -21.08 -2.70
C ARG A 89 -16.02 -22.28 -3.60
N GLY A 90 -16.93 -23.17 -3.16
CA GLY A 90 -17.36 -24.33 -3.96
C GLY A 90 -16.35 -25.47 -4.05
N HIS A 91 -15.19 -25.33 -3.44
CA HIS A 91 -14.14 -26.35 -3.44
C HIS A 91 -13.65 -26.62 -2.02
N PHE A 92 -13.08 -27.82 -1.81
CA PHE A 92 -12.39 -28.14 -0.57
C PHE A 92 -11.03 -27.41 -0.53
N GLY A 93 -10.46 -27.36 0.65
CA GLY A 93 -9.15 -26.73 0.89
C GLY A 93 -9.29 -25.36 1.57
N ARG A 94 -8.61 -25.28 2.68
CA ARG A 94 -8.43 -24.05 3.46
C ARG A 94 -7.04 -24.05 4.05
N THR A 95 -6.55 -22.86 4.35
CA THR A 95 -5.34 -22.67 5.12
C THR A 95 -5.65 -21.65 6.20
N LEU A 96 -5.26 -21.97 7.44
CA LEU A 96 -5.34 -21.07 8.57
C LEU A 96 -3.91 -20.66 8.94
N ILE A 97 -3.62 -19.37 8.95
CA ILE A 97 -2.34 -18.81 9.43
C ILE A 97 -2.63 -18.18 10.78
N GLU A 98 -1.90 -18.58 11.80
CA GLU A 98 -2.11 -18.16 13.17
C GLU A 98 -0.89 -17.44 13.72
N ARG A 99 -1.10 -16.38 14.50
CA ARG A 99 -0.02 -15.59 15.09
C ARG A 99 0.92 -16.44 15.96
N ASP A 100 0.35 -17.41 16.66
CA ASP A 100 1.09 -18.28 17.61
C ASP A 100 2.11 -19.18 16.88
N GLU A 101 1.87 -19.51 15.59
CA GLU A 101 2.84 -20.22 14.76
C GLU A 101 4.13 -19.39 14.50
N HIS A 102 4.09 -18.09 14.76
CA HIS A 102 5.18 -17.16 14.50
C HIS A 102 5.69 -16.44 15.74
N ASP A 103 5.15 -16.76 16.93
CA ASP A 103 5.47 -16.11 18.21
C ASP A 103 5.25 -14.59 18.15
N LEU A 104 4.16 -14.15 17.52
CA LEU A 104 3.84 -12.73 17.33
C LEU A 104 2.58 -12.32 18.09
N ALA A 105 2.50 -11.04 18.47
CA ALA A 105 1.27 -10.48 19.04
C ALA A 105 0.14 -10.40 18.01
N ALA A 106 0.48 -10.17 16.72
CA ALA A 106 -0.44 -10.19 15.60
C ALA A 106 0.34 -10.42 14.29
N LEU A 107 -0.31 -11.00 13.29
CA LEU A 107 0.24 -11.15 11.90
C LEU A 107 0.30 -9.82 11.17
N GLY A 108 -0.57 -8.90 11.55
CA GLY A 108 -0.72 -7.56 11.01
C GLY A 108 -1.86 -6.83 11.69
N TYR A 109 -2.22 -5.69 11.12
CA TYR A 109 -3.26 -4.82 11.67
C TYR A 109 -4.10 -4.24 10.54
N VAL A 110 -5.39 -4.06 10.80
CA VAL A 110 -6.24 -3.26 9.91
C VAL A 110 -6.33 -1.85 10.46
N VAL A 111 -6.07 -0.87 9.61
CA VAL A 111 -6.14 0.55 9.96
C VAL A 111 -7.02 1.29 8.97
N ARG A 112 -7.77 2.29 9.42
CA ARG A 112 -8.44 3.23 8.52
C ARG A 112 -7.41 4.13 7.85
N TYR A 113 -7.54 4.35 6.56
CA TYR A 113 -6.60 5.18 5.80
C TYR A 113 -6.42 6.57 6.42
N GLY A 114 -7.54 7.23 6.75
CA GLY A 114 -7.52 8.55 7.37
C GLY A 114 -6.82 8.57 8.73
N SER A 115 -7.08 7.58 9.59
CA SER A 115 -6.43 7.47 10.91
C SER A 115 -4.91 7.31 10.78
N LEU A 116 -4.45 6.51 9.82
CA LEU A 116 -3.02 6.35 9.56
C LEU A 116 -2.39 7.65 9.06
N VAL A 117 -3.02 8.33 8.11
CA VAL A 117 -2.55 9.64 7.60
C VAL A 117 -2.47 10.65 8.73
N GLN A 118 -3.51 10.77 9.60
CA GLN A 118 -3.52 11.71 10.71
C GLN A 118 -2.41 11.41 11.73
N ALA A 119 -2.21 10.15 12.09
CA ALA A 119 -1.16 9.75 13.03
C ALA A 119 0.24 10.12 12.48
N LEU A 120 0.52 9.78 11.22
CA LEU A 120 1.80 10.10 10.59
C LEU A 120 1.98 11.61 10.35
N ALA A 121 0.90 12.33 10.01
CA ALA A 121 0.91 13.78 9.88
C ALA A 121 1.28 14.46 11.21
N GLY A 122 0.74 13.96 12.32
CA GLY A 122 1.11 14.43 13.67
C GLY A 122 2.60 14.24 13.96
N ALA A 123 3.20 13.15 13.49
CA ALA A 123 4.63 12.87 13.65
C ALA A 123 5.53 13.83 12.85
N VAL A 124 5.05 14.34 11.71
CA VAL A 124 5.81 15.26 10.83
C VAL A 124 5.63 16.73 11.26
N ARG A 125 4.44 17.14 11.68
CA ARG A 125 4.12 18.55 12.01
C ARG A 125 5.02 19.19 13.05
N GLY A 126 5.57 18.44 13.99
CA GLY A 126 6.49 18.96 15.01
C GLY A 126 7.96 18.91 14.59
N SER A 127 8.28 18.53 13.36
CA SER A 127 9.63 18.38 12.85
C SER A 127 10.11 19.60 12.06
N ARG A 128 11.36 19.55 11.57
CA ARG A 128 11.94 20.58 10.69
C ARG A 128 11.58 20.42 9.21
N VAL A 129 10.66 19.52 8.87
CA VAL A 129 10.18 19.35 7.50
C VAL A 129 9.33 20.56 7.12
N ASP A 130 9.68 21.21 6.03
CA ASP A 130 8.90 22.30 5.45
C ASP A 130 7.72 21.69 4.66
N TRP A 131 6.54 21.73 5.24
CA TRP A 131 5.36 21.08 4.66
C TRP A 131 4.51 22.07 3.88
N LEU A 132 4.56 21.94 2.55
CA LEU A 132 3.84 22.77 1.58
C LEU A 132 2.51 22.06 1.24
N THR A 133 1.47 22.35 2.00
CA THR A 133 0.10 21.87 1.74
C THR A 133 -0.59 22.72 0.68
N SER A 134 -1.72 22.24 0.13
CA SER A 134 -2.46 22.91 -0.95
C SER A 134 -1.57 23.34 -2.12
N THR A 135 -0.53 22.56 -2.39
CA THR A 135 0.50 22.86 -3.37
C THR A 135 0.69 21.67 -4.32
N THR A 136 0.56 21.90 -5.61
CA THR A 136 0.83 20.90 -6.65
C THR A 136 2.22 21.08 -7.22
N ALA A 137 2.93 19.97 -7.46
CA ALA A 137 4.20 19.98 -8.18
C ALA A 137 3.98 19.50 -9.61
N ARG A 138 4.50 20.25 -10.58
CA ARG A 138 4.51 19.86 -12.00
C ARG A 138 5.70 18.95 -12.31
N ALA A 139 5.76 18.43 -13.54
CA ALA A 139 6.80 17.52 -13.98
C ALA A 139 8.21 18.05 -13.66
N PRO A 140 9.08 17.24 -13.03
CA PRO A 140 10.40 17.65 -12.61
C PRO A 140 11.34 17.81 -13.80
N LEU A 141 12.18 18.85 -13.77
CA LEU A 141 13.30 19.06 -14.68
C LEU A 141 14.60 18.79 -13.91
N GLN A 142 15.40 17.80 -14.32
CA GLN A 142 16.66 17.48 -13.68
C GLN A 142 17.87 17.83 -14.54
N ASP A 143 18.95 18.23 -13.88
CA ASP A 143 20.26 18.45 -14.46
C ASP A 143 21.36 17.71 -13.65
N ALA A 144 22.64 18.05 -13.88
CA ALA A 144 23.77 17.41 -13.20
C ALA A 144 23.76 17.64 -11.67
N ASP A 145 23.25 18.78 -11.21
CA ASP A 145 23.40 19.24 -9.82
C ASP A 145 22.12 19.09 -8.99
N GLY A 146 20.94 19.03 -9.63
CA GLY A 146 19.69 18.98 -8.88
C GLY A 146 18.46 18.73 -9.75
N VAL A 147 17.31 18.96 -9.13
CA VAL A 147 15.98 18.82 -9.76
C VAL A 147 15.17 20.08 -9.46
N ALA A 148 14.65 20.71 -10.48
CA ALA A 148 13.72 21.83 -10.38
C ALA A 148 12.28 21.32 -10.46
N LEU A 149 11.43 21.77 -9.51
CA LEU A 149 10.00 21.54 -9.47
C LEU A 149 9.28 22.87 -9.62
N THR A 150 8.39 22.98 -10.60
CA THR A 150 7.45 24.10 -10.64
C THR A 150 6.28 23.77 -9.72
N LEU A 151 6.07 24.60 -8.72
CA LEU A 151 5.02 24.47 -7.72
C LEU A 151 3.91 25.49 -8.01
N ASP A 152 2.66 25.04 -7.88
CA ASP A 152 1.47 25.88 -7.93
C ASP A 152 0.72 25.75 -6.61
N GLY A 153 0.66 26.84 -5.86
CA GLY A 153 0.15 26.85 -4.49
C GLY A 153 -0.57 28.14 -4.13
N PRO A 154 -0.98 28.32 -2.87
CA PRO A 154 -1.76 29.47 -2.40
C PRO A 154 -1.09 30.84 -2.65
N HIS A 155 0.23 30.85 -2.81
CA HIS A 155 1.02 32.08 -3.05
C HIS A 155 1.45 32.25 -4.53
N GLY A 156 0.79 31.51 -5.43
CA GLY A 156 1.09 31.51 -6.87
C GLY A 156 2.16 30.50 -7.29
N GLU A 157 2.57 30.61 -8.55
CA GLU A 157 3.58 29.74 -9.14
C GLU A 157 4.99 30.12 -8.69
N ARG A 158 5.79 29.13 -8.28
CA ARG A 158 7.22 29.30 -7.95
C ARG A 158 8.02 28.06 -8.34
N VAL A 159 9.31 28.23 -8.52
CA VAL A 159 10.24 27.12 -8.75
C VAL A 159 10.95 26.81 -7.43
N LEU A 160 10.99 25.52 -7.06
CA LEU A 160 11.76 24.97 -5.96
C LEU A 160 12.84 24.06 -6.53
N ARG A 161 14.05 24.15 -6.00
CA ARG A 161 15.17 23.32 -6.43
C ARG A 161 15.67 22.43 -5.29
N ALA A 162 15.77 21.12 -5.54
CA ALA A 162 16.28 20.15 -4.57
C ALA A 162 17.44 19.32 -5.17
N ARG A 163 18.33 18.80 -4.32
CA ARG A 163 19.42 17.91 -4.75
C ARG A 163 18.87 16.59 -5.32
N ILE A 164 17.83 16.05 -4.67
CA ILE A 164 17.09 14.88 -5.13
C ILE A 164 15.59 15.10 -4.90
N VAL A 165 14.76 14.39 -5.66
CA VAL A 165 13.30 14.38 -5.51
C VAL A 165 12.81 12.95 -5.30
N VAL A 166 11.86 12.77 -4.39
CA VAL A 166 11.14 11.52 -4.20
C VAL A 166 9.66 11.72 -4.51
N ASN A 167 9.19 11.04 -5.55
CA ASN A 167 7.77 11.00 -5.84
C ASN A 167 7.10 9.87 -5.04
N ALA A 168 6.23 10.24 -4.12
CA ALA A 168 5.37 9.38 -3.30
C ALA A 168 3.87 9.57 -3.62
N GLU A 169 3.53 10.25 -4.73
CA GLU A 169 2.15 10.49 -5.15
C GLU A 169 1.50 9.24 -5.77
N GLY A 170 0.22 9.07 -5.49
CA GLY A 170 -0.55 7.95 -6.00
C GLY A 170 -1.14 8.10 -7.41
N GLY A 171 -1.03 9.25 -8.09
CA GLY A 171 -1.82 9.49 -9.29
C GLY A 171 -1.21 10.35 -10.37
N LEU A 172 -1.14 11.66 -10.19
CA LEU A 172 -0.95 12.64 -11.28
C LEU A 172 0.43 12.61 -11.97
N PHE A 173 1.51 12.39 -11.22
CA PHE A 173 2.85 12.21 -11.84
C PHE A 173 2.93 10.95 -12.70
N HIS A 174 2.04 10.01 -12.49
CA HIS A 174 2.01 8.74 -13.19
C HIS A 174 1.49 8.87 -14.63
N GLU A 175 0.54 9.77 -14.86
CA GLU A 175 -0.04 10.02 -16.19
C GLU A 175 0.93 10.77 -17.09
N GLN A 176 1.72 11.69 -16.55
CA GLN A 176 2.69 12.49 -17.30
C GLN A 176 3.98 11.73 -17.69
N GLN A 177 4.32 10.64 -16.96
CA GLN A 177 5.42 9.75 -17.31
C GLN A 177 4.93 8.48 -18.03
N ALA A 178 3.91 8.58 -18.85
CA ALA A 178 3.08 7.49 -19.33
C ALA A 178 3.80 6.36 -20.08
N ASP A 179 5.02 6.52 -20.61
CA ASP A 179 5.53 5.59 -21.63
C ASP A 179 6.89 4.92 -21.41
N ALA A 180 7.60 5.16 -20.34
CA ALA A 180 8.94 4.58 -20.18
C ALA A 180 8.96 3.41 -19.17
N GLY A 181 8.89 2.17 -19.67
CA GLY A 181 9.32 1.00 -18.93
C GLY A 181 8.43 0.59 -17.75
N LYS A 182 7.11 0.66 -17.88
CA LYS A 182 6.17 0.16 -16.86
C LYS A 182 5.63 -1.21 -17.25
N HIS A 183 5.63 -2.12 -16.28
CA HIS A 183 4.92 -3.37 -16.41
C HIS A 183 3.44 -3.10 -16.09
N ARG A 184 2.61 -2.99 -17.12
CA ARG A 184 1.16 -2.76 -16.99
C ARG A 184 0.41 -4.05 -17.27
N ARG A 185 -0.57 -4.34 -16.43
CA ARG A 185 -1.54 -5.41 -16.66
C ARG A 185 -2.89 -4.96 -16.15
N ASP A 186 -3.89 -5.00 -17.00
CA ASP A 186 -5.28 -4.92 -16.61
C ASP A 186 -5.72 -6.32 -16.17
N TYR A 187 -6.32 -6.45 -15.00
CA TYR A 187 -6.88 -7.72 -14.53
C TYR A 187 -8.32 -7.94 -15.03
N GLY A 188 -8.91 -6.94 -15.69
CA GLY A 188 -10.33 -6.98 -16.08
C GLY A 188 -11.24 -7.06 -14.85
N GLN A 189 -10.82 -6.51 -13.72
CA GLN A 189 -11.56 -6.59 -12.47
C GLN A 189 -11.72 -5.20 -11.84
N THR A 190 -12.76 -5.06 -11.03
CA THR A 190 -13.04 -3.92 -10.18
C THR A 190 -13.25 -4.41 -8.75
N ALA A 191 -12.65 -3.74 -7.77
CA ALA A 191 -12.91 -3.99 -6.35
C ALA A 191 -14.05 -3.10 -5.87
N ILE A 192 -15.05 -3.71 -5.25
CA ILE A 192 -16.04 -3.00 -4.43
C ILE A 192 -15.51 -3.01 -2.99
N VAL A 193 -15.42 -1.84 -2.38
CA VAL A 193 -15.00 -1.68 -0.99
C VAL A 193 -16.11 -1.05 -0.15
N GLY A 194 -16.05 -1.25 1.15
CA GLY A 194 -16.98 -0.66 2.12
C GLY A 194 -16.74 -1.23 3.51
N THR A 195 -17.53 -0.79 4.48
CA THR A 195 -17.57 -1.38 5.83
C THR A 195 -18.86 -2.16 5.96
N VAL A 196 -18.77 -3.44 6.30
CA VAL A 196 -19.92 -4.31 6.55
C VAL A 196 -19.98 -4.73 8.01
N THR A 197 -21.20 -4.86 8.54
CA THR A 197 -21.46 -5.38 9.88
C THR A 197 -22.05 -6.79 9.75
N VAL A 198 -21.61 -7.72 10.60
CA VAL A 198 -22.04 -9.13 10.58
C VAL A 198 -22.77 -9.52 11.87
N SER A 199 -23.64 -10.53 11.80
CA SER A 199 -24.43 -10.97 12.97
C SER A 199 -23.66 -11.93 13.89
N SER A 200 -22.67 -12.66 13.39
CA SER A 200 -21.85 -13.62 14.15
C SER A 200 -20.37 -13.35 13.93
N PRO A 201 -19.82 -12.30 14.58
CA PRO A 201 -18.44 -11.89 14.34
C PRO A 201 -17.42 -12.92 14.79
N ARG A 202 -16.29 -12.94 14.13
CA ARG A 202 -15.07 -13.64 14.51
C ARG A 202 -13.97 -12.59 14.72
N PRO A 203 -13.79 -12.09 15.95
CA PRO A 203 -12.83 -11.05 16.24
C PRO A 203 -11.42 -11.39 15.76
N ASN A 204 -10.69 -10.40 15.28
CA ASN A 204 -9.27 -10.51 14.89
C ASN A 204 -8.97 -11.53 13.77
N VAL A 205 -10.01 -12.03 13.07
CA VAL A 205 -9.85 -12.94 11.92
C VAL A 205 -10.00 -12.16 10.62
N ALA A 206 -8.96 -12.18 9.81
CA ALA A 206 -9.03 -11.75 8.41
C ALA A 206 -9.44 -12.93 7.53
N TRP A 207 -10.34 -12.68 6.61
CA TRP A 207 -10.85 -13.68 5.69
C TRP A 207 -10.43 -13.34 4.26
N GLU A 208 -9.83 -14.28 3.57
CA GLU A 208 -9.55 -14.24 2.14
C GLU A 208 -10.28 -15.41 1.49
N ARG A 209 -11.32 -15.10 0.73
CA ARG A 209 -12.15 -16.11 0.09
C ARG A 209 -12.09 -15.94 -1.42
N PHE A 210 -11.50 -16.88 -2.10
CA PHE A 210 -11.47 -16.89 -3.55
C PHE A 210 -12.79 -17.41 -4.10
N THR A 211 -13.46 -16.58 -4.88
CA THR A 211 -14.69 -16.93 -5.61
C THR A 211 -14.36 -17.12 -7.10
N TYR A 212 -15.33 -17.59 -7.88
CA TYR A 212 -15.17 -17.71 -9.34
C TYR A 212 -15.03 -16.34 -10.05
N GLU A 213 -15.48 -15.25 -9.41
CA GLU A 213 -15.37 -13.91 -9.95
C GLU A 213 -14.05 -13.22 -9.55
N GLY A 214 -13.45 -13.65 -8.45
CA GLY A 214 -12.26 -13.06 -7.89
C GLY A 214 -12.19 -13.19 -6.37
N PRO A 215 -11.18 -12.59 -5.73
CA PRO A 215 -11.05 -12.60 -4.27
C PRO A 215 -12.11 -11.73 -3.61
N LEU A 216 -12.58 -12.23 -2.45
CA LEU A 216 -13.45 -11.53 -1.52
C LEU A 216 -12.77 -11.54 -0.15
N ALA A 217 -12.34 -10.38 0.33
CA ALA A 217 -11.70 -10.23 1.63
C ALA A 217 -12.61 -9.52 2.63
N LEU A 218 -12.57 -9.98 3.88
CA LEU A 218 -13.13 -9.30 5.05
C LEU A 218 -12.02 -9.10 6.09
N LEU A 219 -11.72 -7.86 6.40
CA LEU A 219 -10.67 -7.48 7.34
C LEU A 219 -11.30 -6.91 8.61
N PRO A 220 -10.92 -7.37 9.83
CA PRO A 220 -11.56 -6.94 11.07
C PRO A 220 -11.29 -5.45 11.33
N LEU A 221 -12.35 -4.68 11.59
CA LEU A 221 -12.30 -3.24 11.93
C LEU A 221 -12.66 -2.97 13.38
N GLY A 222 -12.98 -4.01 14.14
CA GLY A 222 -13.47 -3.85 15.51
C GLY A 222 -14.90 -3.33 15.55
N GLY A 223 -15.12 -2.12 16.07
CA GLY A 223 -16.44 -1.54 16.26
C GLY A 223 -17.24 -2.12 17.42
N PRO A 224 -18.51 -1.74 17.61
CA PRO A 224 -19.39 -2.31 18.61
C PRO A 224 -19.52 -3.83 18.41
N ARG A 225 -19.33 -4.61 19.48
CA ARG A 225 -19.32 -6.07 19.45
C ARG A 225 -18.27 -6.69 18.51
N GLN A 226 -17.29 -5.92 18.03
CA GLN A 226 -16.27 -6.36 17.07
C GLN A 226 -16.85 -6.96 15.78
N ALA A 227 -17.97 -6.40 15.33
CA ALA A 227 -18.78 -6.94 14.23
C ALA A 227 -18.52 -6.23 12.87
N ASP A 228 -17.69 -5.19 12.86
CA ASP A 228 -17.41 -4.42 11.65
C ASP A 228 -16.18 -4.97 10.92
N TYR A 229 -16.32 -5.09 9.59
CA TYR A 229 -15.27 -5.58 8.70
C TYR A 229 -15.13 -4.67 7.49
N ALA A 230 -13.90 -4.39 7.09
CA ALA A 230 -13.65 -3.83 5.77
C ALA A 230 -13.84 -4.90 4.71
N LEU A 231 -14.71 -4.60 3.74
CA LEU A 231 -14.98 -5.41 2.58
C LEU A 231 -14.06 -5.03 1.44
N VAL A 232 -13.48 -6.02 0.76
CA VAL A 232 -12.89 -5.89 -0.58
C VAL A 232 -13.44 -7.04 -1.41
N TRP A 233 -14.32 -6.75 -2.38
CA TRP A 233 -14.94 -7.75 -3.25
C TRP A 233 -14.59 -7.50 -4.71
N CYS A 234 -13.77 -8.35 -5.29
CA CYS A 234 -13.32 -8.24 -6.67
C CYS A 234 -14.23 -9.01 -7.60
N CYS A 235 -14.64 -8.39 -8.69
CA CYS A 235 -15.47 -8.98 -9.75
C CYS A 235 -15.23 -8.26 -11.08
N ALA A 236 -15.88 -8.71 -12.15
CA ALA A 236 -15.86 -8.04 -13.44
C ALA A 236 -16.43 -6.62 -13.35
N PRO A 237 -15.96 -5.66 -14.18
CA PRO A 237 -16.37 -4.25 -14.10
C PRO A 237 -17.87 -4.01 -14.21
N ASP A 238 -18.56 -4.73 -15.09
CA ASP A 238 -20.02 -4.69 -15.28
C ASP A 238 -20.77 -5.19 -14.04
N GLU A 239 -20.33 -6.28 -13.44
CA GLU A 239 -20.87 -6.80 -12.19
C GLU A 239 -20.62 -5.84 -11.01
N ALA A 240 -19.46 -5.23 -10.95
CA ALA A 240 -19.16 -4.21 -9.94
C ALA A 240 -20.09 -3.00 -10.08
N ALA A 241 -20.32 -2.51 -11.30
CA ALA A 241 -21.26 -1.43 -11.58
C ALA A 241 -22.68 -1.80 -11.19
N ARG A 242 -23.14 -3.01 -11.55
CA ARG A 242 -24.46 -3.52 -11.19
C ARG A 242 -24.63 -3.58 -9.67
N ARG A 243 -23.68 -4.17 -8.96
CA ARG A 243 -23.68 -4.30 -7.49
C ARG A 243 -23.58 -2.96 -6.78
N ALA A 244 -22.82 -2.02 -7.32
CA ALA A 244 -22.73 -0.68 -6.76
C ALA A 244 -24.09 0.06 -6.78
N ALA A 245 -24.93 -0.24 -7.76
CA ALA A 245 -26.27 0.35 -7.91
C ALA A 245 -27.37 -0.37 -7.10
N LEU A 246 -27.09 -1.53 -6.50
CA LEU A 246 -28.10 -2.25 -5.72
C LEU A 246 -28.46 -1.52 -4.44
N PRO A 247 -29.75 -1.62 -4.00
CA PRO A 247 -30.12 -1.32 -2.62
C PRO A 247 -29.28 -2.15 -1.62
N ASP A 248 -29.06 -1.62 -0.42
CA ASP A 248 -28.17 -2.26 0.56
C ASP A 248 -28.61 -3.68 0.93
N ASP A 249 -29.89 -3.92 1.11
CA ASP A 249 -30.42 -5.23 1.42
C ASP A 249 -30.18 -6.27 0.31
N ALA A 250 -30.31 -5.87 -0.95
CA ALA A 250 -30.02 -6.73 -2.09
C ALA A 250 -28.51 -7.02 -2.21
N PHE A 251 -27.68 -5.99 -2.02
CA PHE A 251 -26.23 -6.14 -1.99
C PHE A 251 -25.77 -7.10 -0.89
N LEU A 252 -26.28 -6.94 0.34
CA LEU A 252 -25.93 -7.78 1.48
C LEU A 252 -26.37 -9.24 1.30
N ARG A 253 -27.52 -9.47 0.64
CA ARG A 253 -27.94 -10.84 0.26
C ARG A 253 -26.96 -11.48 -0.72
N GLU A 254 -26.55 -10.76 -1.78
CA GLU A 254 -25.57 -11.29 -2.75
C GLU A 254 -24.22 -11.54 -2.08
N LEU A 255 -23.77 -10.62 -1.21
CA LEU A 255 -22.54 -10.79 -0.44
C LEU A 255 -22.61 -12.03 0.45
N GLY A 256 -23.74 -12.26 1.13
CA GLY A 256 -23.99 -13.47 1.92
C GLY A 256 -23.89 -14.75 1.11
N ILE A 257 -24.48 -14.76 -0.09
CA ILE A 257 -24.38 -15.88 -1.02
C ILE A 257 -22.92 -16.11 -1.46
N ALA A 258 -22.17 -15.03 -1.74
CA ALA A 258 -20.77 -15.13 -2.16
C ALA A 258 -19.84 -15.58 -1.04
N PHE A 259 -20.02 -15.06 0.17
CA PHE A 259 -19.17 -15.36 1.33
C PHE A 259 -19.55 -16.66 2.03
N GLY A 260 -20.85 -16.94 2.18
CA GLY A 260 -21.39 -18.07 2.95
C GLY A 260 -21.62 -17.71 4.43
N GLU A 261 -22.07 -18.69 5.23
CA GLU A 261 -22.71 -18.49 6.55
C GLU A 261 -21.74 -18.42 7.74
N ARG A 262 -20.41 -18.43 7.51
CA ARG A 262 -19.40 -18.52 8.59
C ARG A 262 -19.42 -17.37 9.60
N MET A 263 -19.99 -16.23 9.20
CA MET A 263 -20.11 -15.02 10.02
C MET A 263 -21.57 -14.63 10.25
N GLY A 264 -22.49 -15.57 10.06
CA GLY A 264 -23.92 -15.32 10.06
C GLY A 264 -24.36 -14.48 8.85
N SER A 265 -25.30 -13.59 9.05
CA SER A 265 -25.77 -12.67 8.00
C SER A 265 -25.01 -11.36 8.00
N PHE A 266 -24.91 -10.73 6.83
CA PHE A 266 -24.47 -9.34 6.70
C PHE A 266 -25.67 -8.42 6.97
N VAL A 267 -25.57 -7.55 7.96
CA VAL A 267 -26.71 -6.77 8.47
C VAL A 267 -26.66 -5.30 8.10
N ALA A 268 -25.49 -4.76 7.78
CA ALA A 268 -25.31 -3.38 7.34
C ALA A 268 -24.11 -3.21 6.41
N ILE A 269 -24.14 -2.17 5.58
CA ILE A 269 -23.00 -1.72 4.77
C ILE A 269 -22.95 -0.19 4.77
N ALA A 270 -21.74 0.37 4.82
CA ALA A 270 -21.48 1.79 4.74
C ALA A 270 -20.26 2.08 3.84
N GLY A 271 -20.23 3.28 3.25
CA GLY A 271 -19.06 3.78 2.51
C GLY A 271 -18.74 2.96 1.25
N ARG A 272 -19.76 2.45 0.54
CA ARG A 272 -19.59 1.65 -0.66
C ARG A 272 -18.96 2.45 -1.80
N ALA A 273 -17.81 1.98 -2.32
CA ALA A 273 -17.10 2.58 -3.44
C ALA A 273 -16.51 1.50 -4.35
N SER A 274 -16.16 1.85 -5.58
CA SER A 274 -15.60 0.91 -6.56
C SER A 274 -14.32 1.46 -7.16
N PHE A 275 -13.31 0.59 -7.35
CA PHE A 275 -12.00 0.94 -7.91
C PHE A 275 -11.56 -0.09 -8.95
N PRO A 276 -11.18 0.33 -10.18
CA PRO A 276 -10.64 -0.58 -11.17
C PRO A 276 -9.29 -1.15 -10.70
N LEU A 277 -9.04 -2.42 -11.01
CA LEU A 277 -7.85 -3.13 -10.57
C LEU A 277 -6.90 -3.39 -11.73
N GLY A 278 -5.64 -2.97 -11.54
CA GLY A 278 -4.55 -3.21 -12.47
C GLY A 278 -3.22 -3.34 -11.74
N LEU A 279 -2.31 -4.08 -12.36
CA LEU A 279 -0.90 -4.00 -12.02
C LEU A 279 -0.28 -2.86 -12.80
N ASN A 280 0.36 -1.95 -12.08
CA ASN A 280 1.22 -0.95 -12.67
C ASN A 280 2.49 -0.91 -11.81
N ALA A 281 3.62 -1.33 -12.38
CA ALA A 281 4.89 -1.37 -11.67
C ALA A 281 6.01 -0.82 -12.54
N ALA A 282 6.72 0.17 -12.02
CA ALA A 282 7.90 0.71 -12.66
C ALA A 282 9.03 -0.34 -12.69
N GLN A 283 9.76 -0.44 -13.79
CA GLN A 283 10.90 -1.33 -13.90
C GLN A 283 12.06 -0.91 -12.99
N THR A 284 12.25 0.39 -12.83
CA THR A 284 13.25 0.97 -11.94
C THR A 284 12.60 1.97 -10.99
N LEU A 285 13.10 2.05 -9.76
CA LEU A 285 12.67 3.05 -8.77
C LEU A 285 13.37 4.40 -8.96
N VAL A 286 14.38 4.48 -9.80
CA VAL A 286 15.25 5.65 -9.88
C VAL A 286 15.52 6.03 -11.33
N LYS A 287 15.46 7.33 -11.60
CA LYS A 287 15.91 7.94 -12.86
C LYS A 287 16.73 9.20 -12.54
N GLY A 288 18.06 9.03 -12.56
CA GLY A 288 18.99 10.11 -12.18
C GLY A 288 18.81 10.52 -10.72
N ARG A 289 18.36 11.74 -10.47
CA ARG A 289 18.15 12.34 -9.15
C ARG A 289 16.70 12.22 -8.65
N ILE A 290 15.88 11.46 -9.34
CA ILE A 290 14.47 11.26 -8.98
C ILE A 290 14.25 9.81 -8.59
N ALA A 291 13.72 9.59 -7.39
CA ALA A 291 13.23 8.30 -6.94
C ALA A 291 11.69 8.27 -6.89
N ILE A 292 11.11 7.08 -6.98
CA ILE A 292 9.68 6.84 -6.82
C ILE A 292 9.45 5.79 -5.75
N VAL A 293 8.44 5.99 -4.89
CA VAL A 293 8.06 5.06 -3.81
C VAL A 293 6.53 4.94 -3.69
N GLY A 294 6.05 3.90 -3.03
CA GLY A 294 4.62 3.70 -2.82
C GLY A 294 3.85 3.50 -4.13
N ASN A 295 2.64 4.08 -4.23
CA ASN A 295 1.80 3.93 -5.43
C ASN A 295 2.41 4.58 -6.69
N ALA A 296 3.30 5.55 -6.55
CA ALA A 296 4.07 6.09 -7.67
C ALA A 296 4.98 5.04 -8.30
N ALA A 297 5.52 4.12 -7.50
CA ALA A 297 6.39 3.04 -7.94
C ALA A 297 5.61 1.80 -8.39
N GLN A 298 4.55 1.42 -7.67
CA GLN A 298 3.71 0.27 -7.99
C GLN A 298 2.31 0.36 -7.41
N THR A 299 1.33 0.01 -8.24
CA THR A 299 -0.04 -0.29 -7.82
C THR A 299 -0.24 -1.79 -7.99
N LEU A 300 -0.61 -2.48 -6.92
CA LEU A 300 -0.77 -3.93 -6.89
C LEU A 300 -2.24 -4.30 -6.72
N HIS A 301 -2.58 -5.52 -7.12
CA HIS A 301 -3.88 -6.11 -6.78
C HIS A 301 -4.05 -6.13 -5.24
N PRO A 302 -5.23 -5.82 -4.69
CA PRO A 302 -5.46 -5.76 -3.25
C PRO A 302 -5.31 -7.10 -2.53
N VAL A 303 -5.25 -8.22 -3.27
CA VAL A 303 -5.00 -9.55 -2.69
C VAL A 303 -3.78 -9.52 -1.78
N ALA A 304 -3.94 -10.03 -0.57
CA ALA A 304 -2.91 -10.06 0.46
C ALA A 304 -2.40 -8.68 0.96
N GLY A 305 -3.03 -7.56 0.58
CA GLY A 305 -2.76 -6.23 1.15
C GLY A 305 -1.31 -5.71 1.02
N GLN A 306 -0.56 -6.08 -0.04
CA GLN A 306 0.88 -5.83 -0.11
C GLN A 306 1.29 -4.42 -0.58
N GLY A 307 0.38 -3.63 -1.19
CA GLY A 307 0.74 -2.36 -1.82
C GLY A 307 1.39 -1.35 -0.87
N LEU A 308 0.72 -1.02 0.25
CA LEU A 308 1.26 -0.12 1.26
C LEU A 308 2.51 -0.70 1.93
N ASN A 309 2.49 -1.98 2.27
CA ASN A 309 3.60 -2.64 2.96
C ASN A 309 4.89 -2.62 2.13
N LEU A 310 4.80 -2.84 0.83
CA LEU A 310 5.95 -2.71 -0.08
C LEU A 310 6.45 -1.26 -0.14
N GLY A 311 5.54 -0.27 -0.25
CA GLY A 311 5.90 1.14 -0.27
C GLY A 311 6.58 1.63 1.02
N LEU A 312 6.15 1.15 2.19
CA LEU A 312 6.80 1.46 3.48
C LEU A 312 8.21 0.85 3.56
N ARG A 313 8.39 -0.38 3.08
CA ARG A 313 9.73 -0.99 3.01
C ARG A 313 10.65 -0.25 2.03
N ASP A 314 10.10 0.20 0.89
CA ASP A 314 10.85 1.03 -0.06
C ASP A 314 11.30 2.34 0.61
N ALA A 315 10.39 3.07 1.23
CA ALA A 315 10.70 4.32 1.91
C ALA A 315 11.72 4.14 3.04
N HIS A 316 11.56 3.11 3.87
CA HIS A 316 12.50 2.82 4.96
C HIS A 316 13.90 2.49 4.46
N THR A 317 14.01 1.68 3.39
CA THR A 317 15.32 1.38 2.75
C THR A 317 15.95 2.65 2.18
N LEU A 318 15.15 3.55 1.60
CA LEU A 318 15.64 4.84 1.11
C LEU A 318 16.20 5.68 2.25
N VAL A 319 15.52 5.75 3.41
CA VAL A 319 16.02 6.42 4.61
C VAL A 319 17.37 5.84 5.05
N ASP A 320 17.51 4.51 5.08
CA ASP A 320 18.79 3.86 5.45
C ASP A 320 19.93 4.26 4.52
N VAL A 321 19.67 4.29 3.22
CA VAL A 321 20.68 4.66 2.22
C VAL A 321 21.04 6.14 2.34
N LEU A 322 20.04 7.04 2.40
CA LEU A 322 20.29 8.48 2.52
C LEU A 322 21.02 8.83 3.82
N SER A 323 20.75 8.09 4.90
CA SER A 323 21.44 8.27 6.19
C SER A 323 22.94 7.92 6.16
N THR A 324 23.34 7.06 5.23
CA THR A 324 24.74 6.57 5.14
C THR A 324 25.52 7.18 3.99
N GLN A 325 24.85 7.58 2.91
CA GLN A 325 25.50 8.04 1.67
C GLN A 325 25.18 9.50 1.32
N GLY A 326 24.20 10.11 2.01
CA GLY A 326 23.78 11.49 1.71
C GLY A 326 22.73 11.56 0.59
N PHE A 327 22.48 12.79 0.12
CA PHE A 327 21.38 13.12 -0.81
C PHE A 327 21.91 13.34 -2.23
N ASP A 328 22.26 12.27 -2.93
CA ASP A 328 22.76 12.33 -4.30
C ASP A 328 22.28 11.17 -5.19
N ALA A 329 22.63 11.21 -6.47
CA ALA A 329 22.24 10.19 -7.44
C ALA A 329 22.86 8.82 -7.15
N THR A 330 24.05 8.75 -6.52
CA THR A 330 24.73 7.50 -6.17
C THR A 330 23.98 6.78 -5.06
N ALA A 331 23.52 7.52 -4.04
CA ALA A 331 22.66 7.01 -2.99
C ALA A 331 21.37 6.42 -3.58
N LEU A 332 20.72 7.12 -4.53
CA LEU A 332 19.53 6.63 -5.19
C LEU A 332 19.79 5.35 -6.00
N ALA A 333 20.94 5.24 -6.69
CA ALA A 333 21.32 4.02 -7.40
C ALA A 333 21.48 2.83 -6.42
N THR A 334 22.10 3.05 -5.26
CA THR A 334 22.22 2.05 -4.18
C THR A 334 20.84 1.63 -3.67
N PHE A 335 19.92 2.57 -3.45
CA PHE A 335 18.54 2.28 -3.07
C PHE A 335 17.85 1.38 -4.09
N ASN A 336 17.93 1.73 -5.38
CA ASN A 336 17.34 0.93 -6.45
C ASN A 336 17.85 -0.52 -6.46
N ALA A 337 19.16 -0.71 -6.32
CA ALA A 337 19.79 -2.03 -6.28
C ALA A 337 19.31 -2.86 -5.07
N ARG A 338 19.25 -2.24 -3.86
CA ARG A 338 18.82 -2.94 -2.63
C ARG A 338 17.36 -3.38 -2.69
N ARG A 339 16.50 -2.64 -3.43
CA ARG A 339 15.06 -2.96 -3.50
C ARG A 339 14.67 -3.93 -4.61
N ALA A 340 15.57 -4.19 -5.57
CA ALA A 340 15.26 -4.95 -6.78
C ALA A 340 14.70 -6.36 -6.51
N LEU A 341 15.30 -7.11 -5.58
CA LEU A 341 14.88 -8.49 -5.27
C LEU A 341 13.54 -8.54 -4.53
N ASP A 342 13.39 -7.78 -3.43
CA ASP A 342 12.15 -7.78 -2.64
C ASP A 342 10.95 -7.35 -3.49
N ARG A 343 11.12 -6.31 -4.31
CA ARG A 343 10.07 -5.86 -5.24
C ARG A 343 9.69 -6.94 -6.24
N ARG A 344 10.67 -7.56 -6.90
CA ARG A 344 10.43 -8.63 -7.89
C ARG A 344 9.63 -9.77 -7.26
N LEU A 345 10.03 -10.22 -6.09
CA LEU A 345 9.37 -11.33 -5.40
C LEU A 345 7.97 -10.96 -4.92
N THR A 346 7.80 -9.79 -4.31
CA THR A 346 6.49 -9.34 -3.81
C THR A 346 5.50 -9.09 -4.96
N ILE A 347 5.92 -8.38 -6.00
CA ILE A 347 5.08 -8.10 -7.18
C ILE A 347 4.73 -9.41 -7.89
N GLY A 348 5.73 -10.28 -8.11
CA GLY A 348 5.52 -11.58 -8.77
C GLY A 348 4.57 -12.49 -7.98
N ALA A 349 4.73 -12.58 -6.66
CA ALA A 349 3.84 -13.36 -5.80
C ALA A 349 2.40 -12.82 -5.84
N THR A 350 2.23 -11.50 -5.74
CA THR A 350 0.89 -10.87 -5.78
C THR A 350 0.23 -11.05 -7.15
N ASP A 351 0.96 -10.84 -8.25
CA ASP A 351 0.45 -11.07 -9.61
C ASP A 351 0.09 -12.55 -9.86
N THR A 352 0.91 -13.47 -9.36
CA THR A 352 0.65 -14.91 -9.46
C THR A 352 -0.60 -15.30 -8.69
N LEU A 353 -0.77 -14.81 -7.46
CA LEU A 353 -1.96 -15.05 -6.65
C LEU A 353 -3.22 -14.49 -7.34
N ALA A 354 -3.16 -13.22 -7.78
CA ALA A 354 -4.29 -12.60 -8.46
C ALA A 354 -4.74 -13.43 -9.68
N ARG A 355 -3.80 -13.92 -10.49
CA ARG A 355 -4.07 -14.73 -11.69
C ARG A 355 -4.50 -16.16 -11.38
N LEU A 356 -3.80 -16.80 -10.46
CA LEU A 356 -4.05 -18.20 -10.13
C LEU A 356 -5.49 -18.41 -9.69
N PHE A 357 -6.07 -17.45 -8.98
CA PHE A 357 -7.41 -17.57 -8.42
C PHE A 357 -8.52 -16.98 -9.33
N THR A 358 -8.17 -16.35 -10.45
CA THR A 358 -9.15 -15.88 -11.45
C THR A 358 -9.36 -16.84 -12.63
N ILE A 359 -8.42 -17.77 -12.85
CA ILE A 359 -8.55 -18.74 -13.96
C ILE A 359 -9.42 -19.90 -13.48
N ASP A 360 -10.61 -20.03 -14.01
CA ASP A 360 -11.53 -21.15 -13.70
C ASP A 360 -11.62 -22.10 -14.91
N ALA A 361 -10.55 -22.86 -15.15
CA ALA A 361 -10.47 -23.78 -16.28
C ALA A 361 -9.94 -25.16 -15.85
N GLY A 362 -10.63 -26.22 -16.29
CA GLY A 362 -10.21 -27.61 -16.13
C GLY A 362 -9.97 -28.03 -14.67
N PRO A 363 -8.84 -28.70 -14.36
CA PRO A 363 -8.55 -29.22 -13.02
C PRO A 363 -8.00 -28.15 -12.05
N LEU A 364 -7.75 -26.90 -12.50
CA LEU A 364 -7.10 -25.85 -11.70
C LEU A 364 -7.79 -25.56 -10.36
N PRO A 365 -9.13 -25.48 -10.26
CA PRO A 365 -9.79 -25.27 -8.97
C PRO A 365 -9.53 -26.39 -7.95
N LEU A 366 -9.49 -27.64 -8.40
CA LEU A 366 -9.17 -28.79 -7.54
C LEU A 366 -7.70 -28.77 -7.12
N LEU A 367 -6.79 -28.45 -8.04
CA LEU A 367 -5.35 -28.33 -7.73
C LEU A 367 -5.08 -27.19 -6.73
N ARG A 368 -5.78 -26.06 -6.85
CA ARG A 368 -5.70 -24.98 -5.86
C ARG A 368 -6.18 -25.41 -4.49
N GLY A 369 -7.33 -26.10 -4.41
CA GLY A 369 -7.85 -26.66 -3.17
C GLY A 369 -6.86 -27.64 -2.54
N ALA A 370 -6.28 -28.53 -3.35
CA ALA A 370 -5.24 -29.46 -2.90
C ALA A 370 -3.99 -28.71 -2.41
N ALA A 371 -3.53 -27.68 -3.11
CA ALA A 371 -2.39 -26.88 -2.71
C ALA A 371 -2.64 -26.12 -1.39
N LEU A 372 -3.81 -25.51 -1.20
CA LEU A 372 -4.20 -24.88 0.07
C LEU A 372 -4.21 -25.90 1.21
N THR A 373 -4.77 -27.10 0.96
CA THR A 373 -4.75 -28.17 1.96
C THR A 373 -3.34 -28.66 2.23
N ALA A 374 -2.51 -28.85 1.20
CA ALA A 374 -1.13 -29.30 1.36
C ALA A 374 -0.29 -28.31 2.19
N LEU A 375 -0.52 -27.00 2.05
CA LEU A 375 0.13 -25.99 2.88
C LEU A 375 -0.13 -26.19 4.38
N GLU A 376 -1.31 -26.70 4.76
CA GLU A 376 -1.63 -27.00 6.15
C GLU A 376 -0.77 -28.15 6.71
N PHE A 377 -0.40 -29.11 5.85
CA PHE A 377 0.41 -30.28 6.23
C PHE A 377 1.92 -30.07 6.03
N VAL A 378 2.36 -28.92 5.53
CA VAL A 378 3.77 -28.57 5.35
C VAL A 378 4.09 -27.28 6.13
N PRO A 379 4.15 -27.32 7.47
CA PRO A 379 4.32 -26.14 8.32
C PRO A 379 5.53 -25.26 7.95
N PRO A 380 6.71 -25.82 7.58
CA PRO A 380 7.83 -24.96 7.21
C PRO A 380 7.56 -24.08 5.98
N LEU A 381 6.86 -24.60 4.97
CA LEU A 381 6.50 -23.85 3.76
C LEU A 381 5.44 -22.78 4.08
N LYS A 382 4.40 -23.16 4.84
CA LYS A 382 3.38 -22.22 5.33
C LYS A 382 4.02 -21.06 6.09
N LYS A 383 4.91 -21.35 7.04
CA LYS A 383 5.65 -20.35 7.82
C LYS A 383 6.53 -19.46 6.94
N ALA A 384 7.22 -20.01 5.96
CA ALA A 384 8.08 -19.24 5.04
C ALA A 384 7.25 -18.26 4.21
N ILE A 385 6.12 -18.70 3.64
CA ILE A 385 5.21 -17.84 2.88
C ILE A 385 4.65 -16.73 3.77
N ALA A 386 4.15 -17.06 4.96
CA ALA A 386 3.62 -16.08 5.91
C ALA A 386 4.69 -15.05 6.32
N ARG A 387 5.92 -15.48 6.62
CA ARG A 387 7.05 -14.58 6.93
C ARG A 387 7.38 -13.65 5.78
N GLN A 388 7.42 -14.18 4.54
CA GLN A 388 7.64 -13.35 3.35
C GLN A 388 6.56 -12.28 3.20
N MET A 389 5.29 -12.61 3.47
CA MET A 389 4.19 -11.64 3.40
C MET A 389 4.24 -10.61 4.53
N MET A 390 4.67 -10.99 5.74
CA MET A 390 4.75 -10.10 6.90
C MET A 390 5.96 -9.16 6.84
N PHE A 391 7.13 -9.67 6.45
CA PHE A 391 8.40 -8.94 6.58
C PHE A 391 9.06 -8.58 5.25
N GLY A 392 8.65 -9.21 4.14
CA GLY A 392 9.36 -9.14 2.87
C GLY A 392 10.72 -9.84 2.94
N GLN A 393 11.60 -9.51 1.99
CA GLN A 393 13.00 -9.98 2.00
C GLN A 393 13.81 -9.11 2.99
N ARG A 394 13.71 -9.40 4.27
CA ARG A 394 14.69 -8.97 5.26
C ARG A 394 15.52 -10.19 5.63
N GLY A 395 16.77 -10.22 5.14
CA GLY A 395 17.77 -11.08 5.67
C GLY A 395 18.09 -10.67 7.09
#